data_575710118577aef41cde0173e0fa9e2d
#
_entry.id   575710118577aef41cde0173e0fa9e2d
#
_cell.length_a   1.000
_cell.length_b   1.000
_cell.length_c   1.000
_cell.angle_alpha   90.00
_cell.angle_beta   90.00
_cell.angle_gamma   90.00
#
_symmetry.space_group_name_H-M   'P 1'
#
loop_
_entity.id
_entity.type
_entity.pdbx_description
1 polymer ?
#
loop_
_entity_poly.entity_id
_entity_poly.type
_entity_poly.pdbx_seq_one_letter_code
_entity_poly.pdbx_strand_id
1 'polypeptide(L)'
;MNGKKKEIIALIALVILLLAINYAPLDKSVEDFLMGHRSEVVLINRVIDGDTIVTGNRSVRLLGINTPERGERYYNEAKSFLEALTLNKTVRLEFGKEKYDLYERTLAYVFLDEENVNFEIVKNGFANYYFPAGKDIYYGDFKEAWNFCIENGKNLCERSKDVCSACIELKEFGYGSDEAVFYNKCSLSCDLTSWSIKDEGRKNFVFPKFLLNPNSGVTIKTGNRTDTNKILFWRGETYVWTSTGDTLFLRDKEGKLVLWEGY
;
A
#
# COMPACT_ATOMS: atom_id res chain seq x y z
N MET A 1 47.30 -37.98 0.90
CA MET A 1 47.13 -36.51 0.77
C MET A 1 47.95 -35.89 1.87
N ASN A 2 49.01 -35.11 1.54
CA ASN A 2 49.95 -34.55 2.51
C ASN A 2 49.26 -33.68 3.57
N GLY A 3 49.67 -33.77 4.84
CA GLY A 3 49.07 -33.02 5.96
C GLY A 3 48.89 -31.52 5.66
N LYS A 4 49.89 -30.88 5.06
CA LYS A 4 49.82 -29.47 4.63
C LYS A 4 48.65 -29.16 3.63
N LYS A 5 48.30 -30.10 2.73
CA LYS A 5 47.13 -29.89 1.83
C LYS A 5 45.81 -29.93 2.59
N LYS A 6 45.67 -30.76 3.62
CA LYS A 6 44.48 -30.81 4.47
C LYS A 6 44.30 -29.53 5.28
N GLU A 7 45.40 -28.99 5.82
CA GLU A 7 45.38 -27.72 6.57
C GLU A 7 44.99 -26.53 5.70
N ILE A 8 45.52 -26.46 4.48
CA ILE A 8 45.15 -25.41 3.52
C ILE A 8 43.64 -25.49 3.12
N ILE A 9 43.13 -26.70 2.87
CA ILE A 9 41.72 -26.92 2.54
C ILE A 9 40.85 -26.53 3.73
N ALA A 10 41.24 -26.88 4.97
CA ALA A 10 40.49 -26.50 6.15
C ALA A 10 40.49 -24.98 6.36
N LEU A 11 41.62 -24.30 6.11
CA LEU A 11 41.73 -22.84 6.21
C LEU A 11 40.83 -22.15 5.16
N ILE A 12 40.84 -22.63 3.92
CA ILE A 12 39.97 -22.09 2.85
C ILE A 12 38.49 -22.29 3.20
N ALA A 13 38.11 -23.48 3.69
CA ALA A 13 36.74 -23.76 4.12
C ALA A 13 36.30 -22.85 5.27
N LEU A 14 37.21 -22.59 6.25
CA LEU A 14 36.95 -21.65 7.36
C LEU A 14 36.74 -20.22 6.84
N VAL A 15 37.59 -19.76 5.93
CA VAL A 15 37.47 -18.42 5.33
C VAL A 15 36.16 -18.28 4.57
N ILE A 16 35.78 -19.29 3.77
CA ILE A 16 34.48 -19.29 3.05
C ILE A 16 33.30 -19.26 4.03
N LEU A 17 33.39 -20.05 5.12
CA LEU A 17 32.35 -20.05 6.16
C LEU A 17 32.23 -18.70 6.87
N LEU A 18 33.36 -18.07 7.22
CA LEU A 18 33.40 -16.74 7.83
C LEU A 18 32.85 -15.67 6.87
N LEU A 19 33.17 -15.75 5.59
CA LEU A 19 32.59 -14.86 4.57
C LEU A 19 31.08 -15.07 4.43
N ALA A 20 30.61 -16.32 4.41
CA ALA A 20 29.18 -16.63 4.31
C ALA A 20 28.38 -16.15 5.54
N ILE A 21 28.94 -16.29 6.76
CA ILE A 21 28.30 -15.82 7.99
C ILE A 21 28.23 -14.28 8.05
N ASN A 22 29.24 -13.60 7.49
CA ASN A 22 29.31 -12.14 7.49
C ASN A 22 28.75 -11.49 6.21
N TYR A 23 28.30 -12.29 5.22
CA TYR A 23 27.82 -11.76 3.95
C TYR A 23 26.56 -10.91 4.12
N ALA A 24 25.56 -11.39 4.87
CA ALA A 24 24.32 -10.68 5.10
C ALA A 24 24.51 -9.31 5.84
N PRO A 25 25.31 -9.22 6.92
CA PRO A 25 25.60 -7.92 7.54
C PRO A 25 26.50 -7.03 6.67
N LEU A 26 27.37 -7.61 5.82
CA LEU A 26 28.20 -6.84 4.90
C LEU A 26 27.36 -6.23 3.76
N ASP A 27 26.41 -6.99 3.23
CA ASP A 27 25.47 -6.55 2.20
C ASP A 27 24.61 -5.41 2.75
N LYS A 28 24.08 -5.58 3.95
CA LYS A 28 23.32 -4.52 4.65
C LYS A 28 24.18 -3.27 4.92
N SER A 29 25.43 -3.43 5.32
CA SER A 29 26.35 -2.29 5.54
C SER A 29 26.71 -1.55 4.26
N VAL A 30 26.82 -2.26 3.14
CA VAL A 30 27.03 -1.66 1.81
C VAL A 30 25.77 -0.95 1.31
N GLU A 31 24.60 -1.55 1.53
CA GLU A 31 23.31 -0.90 1.26
C GLU A 31 23.14 0.36 2.13
N ASP A 32 23.40 0.29 3.42
CA ASP A 32 23.34 1.43 4.34
C ASP A 32 24.33 2.54 3.94
N PHE A 33 25.54 2.17 3.49
CA PHE A 33 26.51 3.14 2.97
C PHE A 33 26.05 3.78 1.66
N LEU A 34 25.47 3.02 0.75
CA LEU A 34 24.91 3.52 -0.51
C LEU A 34 23.65 4.36 -0.26
N MET A 35 22.82 3.98 0.71
CA MET A 35 21.62 4.71 1.13
C MET A 35 21.95 5.97 1.93
N GLY A 36 23.01 5.98 2.74
CA GLY A 36 23.46 7.15 3.51
C GLY A 36 23.75 8.38 2.65
N HIS A 37 24.07 8.19 1.36
CA HIS A 37 24.20 9.28 0.38
C HIS A 37 22.84 9.76 -0.16
N ARG A 38 21.72 9.13 0.22
CA ARG A 38 20.36 9.44 -0.22
C ARG A 38 19.46 9.92 0.91
N SER A 39 20.03 10.39 2.01
CA SER A 39 19.25 10.89 3.15
C SER A 39 19.55 12.35 3.45
N GLU A 40 18.59 13.03 4.07
CA GLU A 40 18.67 14.43 4.46
C GLU A 40 17.91 14.67 5.75
N VAL A 41 18.44 15.49 6.65
CA VAL A 41 17.77 15.89 7.89
C VAL A 41 17.14 17.27 7.71
N VAL A 42 15.84 17.39 7.95
CA VAL A 42 15.06 18.59 7.69
C VAL A 42 14.05 18.91 8.78
N LEU A 43 13.72 20.20 8.95
CA LEU A 43 12.62 20.66 9.79
C LEU A 43 11.31 20.67 9.00
N ILE A 44 10.23 20.11 9.52
CA ILE A 44 8.91 20.14 8.89
C ILE A 44 8.15 21.40 9.31
N ASN A 45 7.81 22.22 8.31
CA ASN A 45 7.16 23.51 8.52
C ASN A 45 5.64 23.44 8.38
N ARG A 46 5.13 22.49 7.59
CA ARG A 46 3.70 22.36 7.29
C ARG A 46 3.36 20.94 6.81
N VAL A 47 2.12 20.51 7.03
CA VAL A 47 1.52 19.32 6.46
C VAL A 47 0.40 19.75 5.51
N ILE A 48 0.40 19.20 4.28
CA ILE A 48 -0.61 19.50 3.25
C ILE A 48 -1.82 18.59 3.45
N ASP A 49 -1.58 17.29 3.46
CA ASP A 49 -2.56 16.22 3.63
C ASP A 49 -1.92 15.03 4.36
N GLY A 50 -2.57 13.86 4.36
CA GLY A 50 -2.11 12.70 5.13
C GLY A 50 -0.81 12.05 4.65
N ASP A 51 -0.31 12.41 3.46
CA ASP A 51 0.91 11.84 2.88
C ASP A 51 1.87 12.87 2.24
N THR A 52 1.65 14.15 2.51
CA THR A 52 2.48 15.23 1.94
C THR A 52 2.84 16.27 3.00
N ILE A 53 4.14 16.42 3.24
CA ILE A 53 4.72 17.41 4.16
C ILE A 53 5.51 18.48 3.40
N VAL A 54 5.85 19.58 4.06
CA VAL A 54 6.62 20.69 3.50
C VAL A 54 7.81 21.01 4.40
N THR A 55 8.98 21.14 3.80
CA THR A 55 10.21 21.62 4.43
C THR A 55 10.77 22.78 3.60
N GLY A 56 10.94 23.98 4.23
CA GLY A 56 11.25 25.18 3.48
C GLY A 56 10.20 25.45 2.39
N ASN A 57 10.65 25.53 1.13
CA ASN A 57 9.77 25.74 -0.04
C ASN A 57 9.48 24.45 -0.84
N ARG A 58 9.82 23.29 -0.28
CA ARG A 58 9.81 22.01 -0.99
C ARG A 58 8.72 21.10 -0.39
N SER A 59 7.89 20.53 -1.26
CA SER A 59 6.93 19.48 -0.90
C SER A 59 7.59 18.11 -0.94
N VAL A 60 7.30 17.28 0.05
CA VAL A 60 7.77 15.90 0.17
C VAL A 60 6.56 14.99 0.22
N ARG A 61 6.43 14.10 -0.76
CA ARG A 61 5.43 13.03 -0.82
C ARG A 61 5.99 11.78 -0.16
N LEU A 62 5.30 11.29 0.83
CA LEU A 62 5.67 10.09 1.56
C LEU A 62 5.55 8.87 0.65
N LEU A 63 6.62 8.07 0.54
CA LEU A 63 6.68 6.84 -0.23
C LEU A 63 5.92 5.69 0.45
N GLY A 64 5.52 4.72 -0.33
CA GLY A 64 4.92 3.46 0.14
C GLY A 64 3.51 3.58 0.69
N ILE A 65 2.89 4.76 0.69
CA ILE A 65 1.54 4.99 1.23
C ILE A 65 0.65 5.80 0.31
N ASN A 66 -0.66 5.57 0.45
CA ASN A 66 -1.69 6.41 -0.12
C ASN A 66 -2.78 6.66 0.92
N THR A 67 -3.03 7.93 1.23
CA THR A 67 -4.04 8.36 2.21
C THR A 67 -5.35 8.73 1.54
N PRO A 68 -6.46 8.81 2.28
CA PRO A 68 -7.73 9.27 1.74
C PRO A 68 -7.62 10.66 1.11
N GLU A 69 -8.25 10.84 -0.04
CA GLU A 69 -8.34 12.11 -0.74
C GLU A 69 -9.37 13.04 -0.08
N ARG A 70 -9.31 14.34 -0.41
CA ARG A 70 -10.25 15.34 0.11
C ARG A 70 -11.70 14.94 -0.17
N GLY A 71 -12.49 14.86 0.90
CA GLY A 71 -13.89 14.42 0.85
C GLY A 71 -14.07 12.91 1.11
N GLU A 72 -13.00 12.13 1.13
CA GLU A 72 -13.05 10.74 1.57
C GLU A 72 -13.02 10.66 3.11
N ARG A 73 -13.53 9.56 3.62
CA ARG A 73 -13.49 9.25 5.06
C ARG A 73 -12.04 9.18 5.55
N TYR A 74 -11.78 9.71 6.72
CA TYR A 74 -10.46 9.78 7.38
C TYR A 74 -9.44 10.74 6.74
N TYR A 75 -9.81 11.57 5.77
CA TYR A 75 -8.90 12.56 5.19
C TYR A 75 -8.32 13.52 6.23
N ASN A 76 -9.19 14.11 7.06
CA ASN A 76 -8.76 15.09 8.09
C ASN A 76 -7.99 14.40 9.21
N GLU A 77 -8.39 13.19 9.59
CA GLU A 77 -7.75 12.40 10.64
C GLU A 77 -6.35 11.96 10.21
N ALA A 78 -6.18 11.52 8.96
CA ALA A 78 -4.87 11.18 8.39
C ALA A 78 -3.93 12.38 8.40
N LYS A 79 -4.41 13.55 7.96
CA LYS A 79 -3.65 14.79 8.01
C LYS A 79 -3.26 15.16 9.43
N SER A 80 -4.22 15.16 10.37
CA SER A 80 -3.95 15.51 11.77
C SER A 80 -2.98 14.53 12.44
N PHE A 81 -3.04 13.26 12.07
CA PHE A 81 -2.11 12.24 12.57
C PHE A 81 -0.69 12.51 12.08
N LEU A 82 -0.51 12.81 10.78
CA LEU A 82 0.81 13.18 10.24
C LEU A 82 1.32 14.50 10.84
N GLU A 83 0.45 15.48 11.09
CA GLU A 83 0.79 16.73 11.80
C GLU A 83 1.33 16.45 13.20
N ALA A 84 0.65 15.62 13.97
CA ALA A 84 1.08 15.25 15.32
C ALA A 84 2.43 14.55 15.36
N LEU A 85 2.74 13.75 14.32
CA LEU A 85 4.02 13.06 14.19
C LEU A 85 5.16 13.97 13.76
N THR A 86 4.91 14.93 12.85
CA THR A 86 6.01 15.59 12.12
C THR A 86 6.07 17.10 12.23
N LEU A 87 4.95 17.80 12.48
CA LEU A 87 4.91 19.27 12.44
C LEU A 87 5.86 19.89 13.47
N ASN A 88 6.69 20.84 13.03
CA ASN A 88 7.72 21.52 13.82
C ASN A 88 8.78 20.57 14.43
N LYS A 89 8.92 19.37 13.85
CA LYS A 89 9.97 18.42 14.25
C LYS A 89 11.03 18.29 13.17
N THR A 90 12.23 17.94 13.59
CA THR A 90 13.32 17.56 12.70
C THR A 90 13.20 16.07 12.40
N VAL A 91 13.16 15.72 11.11
CA VAL A 91 13.03 14.35 10.62
C VAL A 91 14.14 14.02 9.64
N ARG A 92 14.47 12.75 9.50
CA ARG A 92 15.33 12.25 8.43
C ARG A 92 14.48 11.82 7.25
N LEU A 93 14.77 12.36 6.09
CA LEU A 93 14.22 11.93 4.80
C LEU A 93 15.17 10.90 4.19
N GLU A 94 14.65 9.77 3.78
CA GLU A 94 15.37 8.75 3.03
C GLU A 94 14.75 8.63 1.64
N PHE A 95 15.54 8.93 0.61
CA PHE A 95 15.04 9.01 -0.76
C PHE A 95 14.94 7.62 -1.40
N GLY A 96 13.85 7.37 -2.12
CA GLY A 96 13.69 6.18 -2.92
C GLY A 96 14.60 6.16 -4.16
N LYS A 97 14.37 5.17 -5.03
CA LYS A 97 15.09 5.03 -6.30
C LYS A 97 14.92 6.30 -7.16
N GLU A 98 13.71 6.82 -7.22
CA GLU A 98 13.38 8.10 -7.86
C GLU A 98 13.23 9.16 -6.78
N LYS A 99 13.89 10.31 -6.98
CA LYS A 99 13.90 11.39 -6.01
C LYS A 99 12.71 12.33 -6.15
N TYR A 100 12.13 12.43 -7.36
CA TYR A 100 11.03 13.34 -7.67
C TYR A 100 9.92 12.64 -8.43
N ASP A 101 8.70 13.05 -8.20
CA ASP A 101 7.57 12.64 -9.02
C ASP A 101 7.33 13.61 -10.19
N LEU A 102 6.27 13.32 -10.99
CA LEU A 102 5.89 14.15 -12.14
C LEU A 102 5.43 15.58 -11.77
N TYR A 103 5.17 15.83 -10.48
CA TYR A 103 4.78 17.14 -9.95
C TYR A 103 5.92 17.84 -9.24
N GLU A 104 7.17 17.37 -9.42
CA GLU A 104 8.39 17.89 -8.80
C GLU A 104 8.41 17.80 -7.26
N ARG A 105 7.51 16.97 -6.66
CA ARG A 105 7.56 16.69 -5.23
C ARG A 105 8.71 15.73 -4.94
N THR A 106 9.46 15.98 -3.89
CA THR A 106 10.46 15.03 -3.39
C THR A 106 9.76 13.77 -2.87
N LEU A 107 10.25 12.59 -3.26
CA LEU A 107 9.78 11.29 -2.81
C LEU A 107 10.66 10.76 -1.70
N ALA A 108 10.13 10.51 -0.51
CA ALA A 108 10.92 10.03 0.61
C ALA A 108 10.14 9.16 1.60
N TYR A 109 10.85 8.26 2.27
CA TYR A 109 10.48 7.73 3.57
C TYR A 109 10.88 8.74 4.64
N VAL A 110 10.03 8.93 5.64
CA VAL A 110 10.22 9.91 6.71
C VAL A 110 10.47 9.17 8.01
N PHE A 111 11.56 9.51 8.69
CA PHE A 111 11.91 8.93 9.97
C PHE A 111 11.94 10.03 11.05
N LEU A 112 11.21 9.81 12.11
CA LEU A 112 11.33 10.57 13.34
C LEU A 112 12.13 9.70 14.33
N ASP A 113 13.32 10.16 14.68
CA ASP A 113 14.32 9.32 15.34
C ASP A 113 14.58 8.05 14.48
N GLU A 114 14.36 6.85 15.01
CA GLU A 114 14.50 5.58 14.26
C GLU A 114 13.16 5.03 13.77
N GLU A 115 12.03 5.69 14.06
CA GLU A 115 10.69 5.23 13.69
C GLU A 115 10.29 5.72 12.31
N ASN A 116 9.87 4.80 11.44
CA ASN A 116 9.35 5.14 10.12
C ASN A 116 7.91 5.65 10.24
N VAL A 117 7.73 6.94 10.01
CA VAL A 117 6.44 7.65 10.07
C VAL A 117 5.44 7.08 9.06
N ASN A 118 5.91 6.68 7.87
CA ASN A 118 5.07 6.11 6.83
C ASN A 118 4.42 4.79 7.30
N PHE A 119 5.17 3.94 8.02
CA PHE A 119 4.63 2.69 8.60
C PHE A 119 3.59 2.99 9.67
N GLU A 120 3.84 3.98 10.53
CA GLU A 120 2.90 4.34 11.59
C GLU A 120 1.57 4.83 11.03
N ILE A 121 1.55 5.52 9.90
CA ILE A 121 0.33 5.96 9.22
C ILE A 121 -0.49 4.73 8.76
N VAL A 122 0.15 3.73 8.12
CA VAL A 122 -0.51 2.48 7.68
C VAL A 122 -0.97 1.65 8.88
N LYS A 123 -0.12 1.45 9.87
CA LYS A 123 -0.39 0.68 11.09
C LYS A 123 -1.57 1.21 11.90
N ASN A 124 -1.80 2.53 11.82
CA ASN A 124 -2.94 3.17 12.44
C ASN A 124 -4.16 3.33 11.49
N GLY A 125 -4.10 2.79 10.28
CA GLY A 125 -5.21 2.75 9.35
C GLY A 125 -5.58 4.10 8.74
N PHE A 126 -4.62 5.00 8.61
CA PHE A 126 -4.80 6.29 7.95
C PHE A 126 -4.30 6.28 6.49
N ALA A 127 -3.66 5.20 6.07
CA ALA A 127 -3.29 4.93 4.67
C ALA A 127 -3.38 3.44 4.35
N ASN A 128 -3.55 3.10 3.08
CA ASN A 128 -3.13 1.81 2.57
C ASN A 128 -1.68 1.90 2.06
N TYR A 129 -1.00 0.74 1.95
CA TYR A 129 0.29 0.72 1.27
C TYR A 129 0.11 0.97 -0.23
N TYR A 130 1.14 1.54 -0.89
CA TYR A 130 1.09 1.94 -2.29
C TYR A 130 2.47 1.92 -2.93
N PHE A 131 2.66 1.02 -3.92
CA PHE A 131 3.95 0.80 -4.59
C PHE A 131 3.82 0.87 -6.11
N PRO A 132 3.52 2.04 -6.69
CA PRO A 132 3.25 2.19 -8.14
C PRO A 132 4.45 1.87 -9.02
N ALA A 133 5.67 2.02 -8.51
CA ALA A 133 6.92 1.70 -9.20
C ALA A 133 7.41 0.26 -8.94
N GLY A 134 6.57 -0.57 -8.29
CA GLY A 134 6.92 -1.92 -7.86
C GLY A 134 7.45 -1.97 -6.43
N LYS A 135 7.58 -3.20 -5.93
CA LYS A 135 7.98 -3.50 -4.54
C LYS A 135 9.44 -3.09 -4.31
N ASP A 136 9.71 -2.44 -3.18
CA ASP A 136 11.04 -2.08 -2.72
C ASP A 136 11.41 -2.80 -1.41
N ILE A 137 12.51 -2.37 -0.77
CA ILE A 137 13.03 -3.00 0.45
C ILE A 137 12.06 -2.90 1.64
N TYR A 138 11.16 -1.92 1.68
CA TYR A 138 10.21 -1.69 2.76
C TYR A 138 8.85 -2.36 2.54
N TYR A 139 8.60 -2.96 1.36
CA TYR A 139 7.30 -3.55 1.05
C TYR A 139 6.83 -4.59 2.09
N GLY A 140 7.75 -5.41 2.61
CA GLY A 140 7.45 -6.40 3.65
C GLY A 140 6.91 -5.75 4.92
N ASP A 141 7.59 -4.70 5.39
CA ASP A 141 7.23 -3.97 6.62
C ASP A 141 5.88 -3.26 6.48
N PHE A 142 5.58 -2.71 5.30
CA PHE A 142 4.25 -2.13 5.01
C PHE A 142 3.13 -3.17 5.04
N LYS A 143 3.38 -4.38 4.54
CA LYS A 143 2.40 -5.48 4.65
C LYS A 143 2.17 -5.89 6.11
N GLU A 144 3.21 -5.94 6.92
CA GLU A 144 3.10 -6.21 8.35
C GLU A 144 2.32 -5.09 9.06
N ALA A 145 2.61 -3.82 8.78
CA ALA A 145 1.87 -2.69 9.31
C ALA A 145 0.38 -2.75 8.93
N TRP A 146 0.07 -3.11 7.68
CA TRP A 146 -1.30 -3.31 7.22
C TRP A 146 -1.99 -4.48 7.92
N ASN A 147 -1.33 -5.63 8.06
CA ASN A 147 -1.86 -6.78 8.78
C ASN A 147 -2.17 -6.44 10.24
N PHE A 148 -1.26 -5.71 10.90
CA PHE A 148 -1.51 -5.19 12.25
C PHE A 148 -2.74 -4.28 12.30
N CYS A 149 -2.91 -3.39 11.33
CA CYS A 149 -4.09 -2.54 11.22
C CYS A 149 -5.37 -3.36 11.12
N ILE A 150 -5.38 -4.38 10.25
CA ILE A 150 -6.51 -5.30 10.04
C ILE A 150 -6.87 -6.06 11.32
N GLU A 151 -5.89 -6.61 12.02
CA GLU A 151 -6.08 -7.36 13.27
C GLU A 151 -6.70 -6.47 14.37
N ASN A 152 -6.35 -5.20 14.39
CA ASN A 152 -6.83 -4.24 15.38
C ASN A 152 -8.05 -3.42 14.92
N GLY A 153 -8.52 -3.60 13.69
CA GLY A 153 -9.71 -2.94 13.15
C GLY A 153 -9.66 -1.42 13.19
N LYS A 154 -8.48 -0.82 12.97
CA LYS A 154 -8.29 0.63 13.07
C LYS A 154 -8.71 1.35 11.78
N ASN A 155 -9.53 2.40 11.90
CA ASN A 155 -9.85 3.35 10.82
C ASN A 155 -10.18 2.66 9.47
N LEU A 156 -9.33 2.80 8.43
CA LEU A 156 -9.50 2.17 7.12
C LEU A 156 -9.55 0.63 7.17
N CYS A 157 -9.07 0.02 8.25
CA CYS A 157 -9.05 -1.42 8.47
C CYS A 157 -10.28 -1.93 9.25
N GLU A 158 -11.19 -1.02 9.66
CA GLU A 158 -12.43 -1.42 10.34
C GLU A 158 -13.25 -2.33 9.44
N ARG A 159 -13.56 -3.53 9.93
CA ARG A 159 -14.31 -4.53 9.18
C ARG A 159 -15.79 -4.18 9.06
N SER A 160 -16.35 -4.41 7.89
CA SER A 160 -17.78 -4.31 7.65
C SER A 160 -18.57 -5.30 8.54
N LYS A 161 -19.68 -4.82 9.08
CA LYS A 161 -20.68 -5.62 9.79
C LYS A 161 -21.95 -5.85 8.96
N ASP A 162 -21.94 -5.40 7.69
CA ASP A 162 -23.02 -5.67 6.76
C ASP A 162 -23.15 -7.18 6.55
N VAL A 163 -24.38 -7.69 6.55
CA VAL A 163 -24.65 -9.13 6.38
C VAL A 163 -24.07 -9.66 5.07
N CYS A 164 -24.02 -8.83 4.04
CA CYS A 164 -23.47 -9.18 2.74
C CYS A 164 -21.93 -9.24 2.72
N SER A 165 -21.25 -8.67 3.71
CA SER A 165 -19.78 -8.71 3.78
C SER A 165 -19.22 -10.13 3.83
N ALA A 166 -19.94 -11.06 4.47
CA ALA A 166 -19.57 -12.47 4.52
C ALA A 166 -19.97 -13.26 3.27
N CYS A 167 -20.82 -12.68 2.42
CA CYS A 167 -21.40 -13.31 1.24
C CYS A 167 -20.62 -13.00 -0.05
N ILE A 168 -19.94 -11.86 -0.12
CA ILE A 168 -19.26 -11.44 -1.33
C ILE A 168 -17.85 -12.01 -1.35
N GLU A 169 -17.53 -12.70 -2.45
CA GLU A 169 -16.20 -13.22 -2.77
C GLU A 169 -15.67 -12.54 -4.02
N LEU A 170 -14.37 -12.21 -4.02
CA LEU A 170 -13.63 -11.86 -5.23
C LEU A 170 -13.18 -13.16 -5.91
N LYS A 171 -13.55 -13.35 -7.16
CA LYS A 171 -13.19 -14.54 -7.94
C LYS A 171 -11.98 -14.30 -8.82
N GLU A 172 -11.88 -13.10 -9.38
CA GLU A 172 -10.81 -12.73 -10.30
C GLU A 172 -10.62 -11.22 -10.29
N PHE A 173 -9.39 -10.75 -10.34
CA PHE A 173 -9.02 -9.38 -10.72
C PHE A 173 -7.56 -9.38 -11.15
N GLY A 174 -7.14 -8.37 -11.91
CA GLY A 174 -5.73 -8.18 -12.19
C GLY A 174 -5.41 -7.54 -13.53
N TYR A 175 -4.11 -7.35 -13.72
CA TYR A 175 -3.54 -6.79 -14.95
C TYR A 175 -3.84 -7.67 -16.16
N GLY A 176 -4.21 -7.04 -17.25
CA GLY A 176 -4.46 -7.68 -18.55
C GLY A 176 -5.93 -7.92 -18.85
N SER A 177 -6.76 -8.34 -17.89
CA SER A 177 -8.22 -8.38 -18.06
C SER A 177 -8.87 -7.04 -17.77
N ASP A 178 -8.26 -6.23 -16.89
CA ASP A 178 -8.80 -4.98 -16.35
C ASP A 178 -10.22 -5.12 -15.77
N GLU A 179 -10.45 -6.29 -15.17
CA GLU A 179 -11.74 -6.70 -14.63
C GLU A 179 -11.60 -7.05 -13.14
N ALA A 180 -12.72 -6.93 -12.42
CA ALA A 180 -12.89 -7.52 -11.11
C ALA A 180 -14.22 -8.30 -11.09
N VAL A 181 -14.17 -9.57 -10.73
CA VAL A 181 -15.33 -10.47 -10.72
C VAL A 181 -15.71 -10.79 -9.29
N PHE A 182 -16.91 -10.36 -8.87
CA PHE A 182 -17.47 -10.66 -7.57
C PHE A 182 -18.58 -11.69 -7.67
N TYR A 183 -18.71 -12.51 -6.63
CA TYR A 183 -19.72 -13.55 -6.54
C TYR A 183 -20.41 -13.51 -5.17
N ASN A 184 -21.73 -13.55 -5.18
CA ASN A 184 -22.54 -13.74 -3.97
C ASN A 184 -22.74 -15.24 -3.70
N LYS A 185 -22.07 -15.79 -2.71
CA LYS A 185 -22.16 -17.21 -2.34
C LYS A 185 -23.34 -17.56 -1.44
N CYS A 186 -24.07 -16.56 -0.94
CA CYS A 186 -25.19 -16.76 -0.03
C CYS A 186 -26.51 -16.97 -0.78
N SER A 187 -27.50 -17.48 -0.06
CA SER A 187 -28.87 -17.66 -0.55
C SER A 187 -29.74 -16.40 -0.44
N LEU A 188 -29.18 -15.29 0.05
CA LEU A 188 -29.85 -13.99 0.12
C LEU A 188 -29.34 -13.05 -0.97
N SER A 189 -30.16 -12.10 -1.41
CA SER A 189 -29.74 -11.01 -2.31
C SER A 189 -28.96 -9.98 -1.54
N CYS A 190 -27.85 -9.50 -2.10
CA CYS A 190 -26.97 -8.49 -1.53
C CYS A 190 -27.12 -7.14 -2.23
N ASP A 191 -27.56 -6.13 -1.49
CA ASP A 191 -27.60 -4.76 -1.98
C ASP A 191 -26.20 -4.11 -1.87
N LEU A 192 -25.52 -4.00 -3.01
CA LEU A 192 -24.19 -3.40 -3.11
C LEU A 192 -24.25 -1.90 -3.42
N THR A 193 -25.42 -1.28 -3.39
CA THR A 193 -25.59 0.16 -3.66
C THR A 193 -24.67 0.98 -2.76
N SER A 194 -23.87 1.86 -3.38
CA SER A 194 -22.87 2.71 -2.72
C SER A 194 -21.70 1.98 -2.07
N TRP A 195 -21.55 0.69 -2.28
CA TRP A 195 -20.28 0.03 -1.99
C TRP A 195 -19.23 0.55 -2.95
N SER A 196 -17.95 0.43 -2.60
CA SER A 196 -16.87 0.94 -3.44
C SER A 196 -15.73 -0.06 -3.58
N ILE A 197 -15.10 0.00 -4.77
CA ILE A 197 -13.85 -0.69 -5.06
C ILE A 197 -12.80 0.39 -5.26
N LYS A 198 -11.66 0.26 -4.57
CA LYS A 198 -10.50 1.14 -4.74
C LYS A 198 -9.26 0.31 -5.05
N ASP A 199 -8.39 0.81 -5.96
CA ASP A 199 -7.04 0.31 -6.15
C ASP A 199 -6.10 0.77 -5.02
N GLU A 200 -4.83 0.44 -5.06
CA GLU A 200 -3.83 1.03 -4.14
C GLU A 200 -3.70 2.54 -4.31
N GLY A 201 -4.01 3.05 -5.50
CA GLY A 201 -3.89 4.45 -5.88
C GLY A 201 -5.17 5.25 -5.64
N ARG A 202 -5.60 5.96 -6.68
CA ARG A 202 -6.70 6.92 -6.62
C ARG A 202 -7.97 6.48 -7.33
N LYS A 203 -7.92 5.35 -8.05
CA LYS A 203 -9.07 4.90 -8.83
C LYS A 203 -10.11 4.31 -7.91
N ASN A 204 -11.33 4.81 -8.03
CA ASN A 204 -12.44 4.44 -7.17
C ASN A 204 -13.70 4.21 -8.00
N PHE A 205 -14.26 3.00 -7.92
CA PHE A 205 -15.55 2.64 -8.47
C PHE A 205 -16.58 2.60 -7.34
N VAL A 206 -17.70 3.29 -7.55
CA VAL A 206 -18.83 3.23 -6.61
C VAL A 206 -19.97 2.51 -7.30
N PHE A 207 -20.47 1.44 -6.67
CA PHE A 207 -21.62 0.70 -7.20
C PHE A 207 -22.83 1.62 -7.31
N PRO A 208 -23.47 1.70 -8.50
CA PRO A 208 -24.77 2.34 -8.64
C PRO A 208 -25.81 1.57 -7.81
N LYS A 209 -27.10 1.92 -7.93
CA LYS A 209 -28.14 1.07 -7.35
C LYS A 209 -28.04 -0.33 -7.95
N PHE A 210 -27.60 -1.31 -7.16
CA PHE A 210 -27.29 -2.65 -7.65
C PHE A 210 -27.57 -3.73 -6.60
N LEU A 211 -28.43 -4.68 -6.97
CA LEU A 211 -28.77 -5.86 -6.17
C LEU A 211 -28.11 -7.10 -6.80
N LEU A 212 -27.17 -7.71 -6.10
CA LEU A 212 -26.54 -8.96 -6.51
C LEU A 212 -27.34 -10.15 -5.99
N ASN A 213 -27.97 -10.88 -6.91
CA ASN A 213 -28.83 -12.02 -6.59
C ASN A 213 -28.06 -13.15 -5.90
N PRO A 214 -28.77 -14.06 -5.20
CA PRO A 214 -28.17 -15.26 -4.64
C PRO A 214 -27.43 -16.09 -5.69
N ASN A 215 -26.29 -16.66 -5.30
CA ASN A 215 -25.49 -17.55 -6.14
C ASN A 215 -25.22 -16.99 -7.56
N SER A 216 -25.00 -15.70 -7.65
CA SER A 216 -24.71 -15.03 -8.93
C SER A 216 -23.49 -14.14 -8.84
N GLY A 217 -22.92 -13.80 -10.01
CA GLY A 217 -21.74 -12.94 -10.13
C GLY A 217 -22.02 -11.63 -10.84
N VAL A 218 -21.16 -10.66 -10.60
CA VAL A 218 -21.07 -9.40 -11.32
C VAL A 218 -19.61 -9.12 -11.69
N THR A 219 -19.39 -8.65 -12.90
CA THR A 219 -18.09 -8.23 -13.40
C THR A 219 -18.03 -6.71 -13.49
N ILE A 220 -17.00 -6.12 -12.93
CA ILE A 220 -16.70 -4.70 -13.08
C ILE A 220 -15.58 -4.59 -14.12
N LYS A 221 -15.82 -3.84 -15.22
CA LYS A 221 -14.86 -3.64 -16.33
C LYS A 221 -14.57 -2.18 -16.55
N THR A 222 -13.36 -1.85 -16.99
CA THR A 222 -13.09 -0.51 -17.52
C THR A 222 -13.87 -0.26 -18.81
N GLY A 223 -14.31 0.97 -19.02
CA GLY A 223 -14.95 1.40 -20.27
C GLY A 223 -16.25 2.20 -20.11
N ASN A 224 -16.77 2.67 -21.25
CA ASN A 224 -17.95 3.56 -21.33
C ASN A 224 -19.14 2.87 -22.03
N ARG A 225 -19.54 1.69 -21.55
CA ARG A 225 -20.72 0.99 -22.07
C ARG A 225 -21.88 1.07 -21.08
N THR A 226 -23.06 0.57 -21.50
CA THR A 226 -24.25 0.50 -20.65
C THR A 226 -24.12 -0.64 -19.64
N ASP A 227 -24.40 -0.34 -18.39
CA ASP A 227 -24.43 -1.32 -17.31
C ASP A 227 -25.57 -2.33 -17.51
N THR A 228 -25.33 -3.55 -17.08
CA THR A 228 -26.32 -4.64 -17.06
C THR A 228 -26.39 -5.23 -15.65
N ASN A 229 -27.25 -6.22 -15.46
CA ASN A 229 -27.33 -6.97 -14.20
C ASN A 229 -26.15 -7.94 -13.97
N LYS A 230 -25.19 -8.05 -14.92
CA LYS A 230 -24.03 -8.93 -14.85
C LYS A 230 -22.70 -8.20 -15.05
N ILE A 231 -22.73 -7.03 -15.71
CA ILE A 231 -21.52 -6.26 -16.02
C ILE A 231 -21.80 -4.80 -15.71
N LEU A 232 -20.96 -4.20 -14.89
CA LEU A 232 -20.92 -2.77 -14.61
C LEU A 232 -19.64 -2.17 -15.18
N PHE A 233 -19.70 -0.91 -15.62
CA PHE A 233 -18.55 -0.27 -16.26
C PHE A 233 -17.94 0.82 -15.37
N TRP A 234 -16.67 0.66 -15.08
CA TRP A 234 -15.83 1.67 -14.45
C TRP A 234 -15.49 2.74 -15.49
N ARG A 235 -16.31 3.78 -15.52
CA ARG A 235 -16.24 4.84 -16.51
C ARG A 235 -15.11 5.81 -16.21
N GLY A 236 -14.52 6.37 -17.29
CA GLY A 236 -13.43 7.34 -17.16
C GLY A 236 -12.05 6.74 -17.03
N GLU A 237 -11.95 5.43 -16.79
CA GLU A 237 -10.69 4.73 -16.70
C GLU A 237 -10.41 3.90 -17.97
N THR A 238 -9.16 3.89 -18.41
CA THR A 238 -8.69 3.05 -19.53
C THR A 238 -8.01 1.77 -19.02
N TYR A 239 -7.50 1.80 -17.80
CA TYR A 239 -6.99 0.66 -17.05
C TYR A 239 -7.16 0.96 -15.55
N VAL A 240 -7.18 -0.07 -14.72
CA VAL A 240 -7.19 0.06 -13.26
C VAL A 240 -5.96 -0.63 -12.68
N TRP A 241 -5.73 -1.88 -13.03
CA TRP A 241 -4.73 -2.72 -12.41
C TRP A 241 -3.38 -2.59 -13.11
N THR A 242 -2.29 -2.58 -12.34
CA THR A 242 -0.93 -2.36 -12.86
C THR A 242 -0.13 -3.65 -12.98
N SER A 243 0.80 -3.72 -13.94
CA SER A 243 1.64 -4.91 -14.16
C SER A 243 2.68 -5.12 -13.05
N THR A 244 2.94 -4.13 -12.23
CA THR A 244 3.90 -4.18 -11.12
C THR A 244 3.34 -4.80 -9.84
N GLY A 245 2.03 -5.11 -9.85
CA GLY A 245 1.23 -5.51 -8.71
C GLY A 245 0.24 -4.44 -8.32
N ASP A 246 -0.86 -4.84 -7.71
CA ASP A 246 -1.91 -3.95 -7.23
C ASP A 246 -2.74 -4.63 -6.15
N THR A 247 -3.49 -3.86 -5.38
CA THR A 247 -4.41 -4.37 -4.36
C THR A 247 -5.80 -3.78 -4.57
N LEU A 248 -6.79 -4.65 -4.58
CA LEU A 248 -8.20 -4.29 -4.59
C LEU A 248 -8.73 -4.21 -3.16
N PHE A 249 -9.38 -3.10 -2.82
CA PHE A 249 -10.09 -2.89 -1.56
C PHE A 249 -11.59 -2.75 -1.84
N LEU A 250 -12.41 -3.68 -1.36
CA LEU A 250 -13.88 -3.58 -1.39
C LEU A 250 -14.37 -3.05 -0.05
N ARG A 251 -15.18 -2.00 -0.08
CA ARG A 251 -15.76 -1.36 1.10
C ARG A 251 -17.28 -1.27 0.98
N ASP A 252 -17.97 -1.39 2.10
CA ASP A 252 -19.41 -1.19 2.19
C ASP A 252 -19.80 0.30 2.06
N LYS A 253 -21.10 0.59 2.09
CA LYS A 253 -21.64 1.96 2.00
C LYS A 253 -21.21 2.88 3.15
N GLU A 254 -20.75 2.32 4.27
CA GLU A 254 -20.18 3.08 5.39
C GLU A 254 -18.66 3.28 5.25
N GLY A 255 -18.05 2.76 4.17
CA GLY A 255 -16.61 2.81 3.92
C GLY A 255 -15.81 1.79 4.73
N LYS A 256 -16.48 0.81 5.37
CA LYS A 256 -15.82 -0.26 6.13
C LYS A 256 -15.35 -1.37 5.23
N LEU A 257 -14.23 -1.98 5.60
CA LEU A 257 -13.54 -2.97 4.77
C LEU A 257 -14.30 -4.31 4.73
N VAL A 258 -14.71 -4.73 3.55
CA VAL A 258 -15.33 -6.03 3.29
C VAL A 258 -14.25 -7.07 2.98
N LEU A 259 -13.45 -6.82 1.97
CA LEU A 259 -12.30 -7.65 1.58
C LEU A 259 -11.19 -6.80 0.94
N TRP A 260 -10.01 -7.36 0.90
CA TRP A 260 -8.91 -6.87 0.07
C TRP A 260 -8.13 -8.06 -0.46
N GLU A 261 -7.55 -7.91 -1.63
CA GLU A 261 -6.73 -8.92 -2.29
C GLU A 261 -5.66 -8.20 -3.12
N GLY A 262 -4.43 -8.73 -3.12
CA GLY A 262 -3.31 -8.20 -3.88
C GLY A 262 -2.60 -9.30 -4.69
N TYR A 263 -1.92 -8.95 -5.78
CA TYR A 263 -1.10 -9.86 -6.58
C TYR A 263 0.32 -9.37 -6.80
#